data_616bc25e993c719235fc3b62a74804a6
#
_entry.id   616bc25e993c719235fc3b62a74804a6
#
_cell.length_a   1.000
_cell.length_b   1.000
_cell.length_c   1.000
_cell.angle_alpha   90.00
_cell.angle_beta   90.00
_cell.angle_gamma   90.00
#
_symmetry.space_group_name_H-M   'P 1'
#
loop_
_entity.id
_entity.type
_entity.pdbx_description
1 polymer ?
#
loop_
_entity_poly.entity_id
_entity_poly.type
_entity_poly.pdbx_seq_one_letter_code
_entity_poly.pdbx_strand_id
1 'polypeptide(L)'
;IYPKDGIPYIESPYITDYGILDRMEPVNVKKNHRIQVFAQAADILSKEAENLVPLEASIGGPFTIASNLKGVEYLLRDCRKKPEEVHRLLEIITQTQMSCIEMAAEYGMGIAMADPVANPALIGPKMYEEFVFPYTKQLTDYTVKKTGKKVSLHMCGNTYSIWKYLVQYELNELSLDNIIDLQRAVEKIG
;
A
#
# COMPACT_ATOMS: atom_id res chain seq x y z
N ILE A 1 15.55 -4.45 12.63
CA ILE A 1 16.81 -3.86 13.16
C ILE A 1 16.78 -2.35 12.96
N TYR A 2 17.20 -1.62 13.95
CA TYR A 2 17.41 -0.17 13.92
C TYR A 2 18.91 0.12 14.07
N PRO A 3 19.64 0.24 12.95
CA PRO A 3 21.05 0.57 13.01
C PRO A 3 21.23 2.00 13.54
N LYS A 4 22.38 2.27 14.20
CA LYS A 4 22.70 3.61 14.73
C LYS A 4 22.76 4.66 13.60
N ASP A 5 23.32 4.27 12.48
CA ASP A 5 23.62 5.15 11.34
C ASP A 5 23.08 4.51 10.04
N GLY A 6 21.75 4.43 9.89
CA GLY A 6 21.18 3.83 8.70
C GLY A 6 19.66 3.72 8.72
N ILE A 7 19.11 3.32 7.59
CA ILE A 7 17.68 3.09 7.43
C ILE A 7 17.31 1.77 8.11
N PRO A 8 16.26 1.72 8.93
CA PRO A 8 15.76 0.48 9.51
C PRO A 8 15.40 -0.55 8.43
N TYR A 9 15.74 -1.81 8.67
CA TYR A 9 15.42 -2.91 7.76
C TYR A 9 14.86 -4.13 8.52
N ILE A 10 14.17 -4.99 7.77
CA ILE A 10 13.61 -6.24 8.28
C ILE A 10 14.65 -7.33 8.07
N GLU A 11 15.15 -7.91 9.16
CA GLU A 11 16.16 -8.97 9.11
C GLU A 11 15.53 -10.34 8.90
N SER A 12 14.37 -10.56 9.49
CA SER A 12 13.65 -11.83 9.41
C SER A 12 12.13 -11.61 9.39
N PRO A 13 11.36 -12.51 8.78
CA PRO A 13 9.91 -12.43 8.81
C PRO A 13 9.36 -12.41 10.24
N TYR A 14 8.42 -11.53 10.50
CA TYR A 14 7.71 -11.47 11.77
C TYR A 14 6.69 -12.61 11.90
N ILE A 15 5.99 -12.93 10.81
CA ILE A 15 4.98 -13.98 10.76
C ILE A 15 5.62 -15.28 10.30
N THR A 16 6.03 -16.13 11.24
CA THR A 16 6.53 -17.48 10.96
C THR A 16 5.39 -18.49 10.86
N ASP A 17 4.34 -18.30 11.65
CA ASP A 17 3.12 -19.10 11.66
C ASP A 17 1.88 -18.20 11.66
N TYR A 18 0.81 -18.63 10.97
CA TYR A 18 -0.44 -17.85 10.87
C TYR A 18 -1.32 -17.90 12.13
N GLY A 19 -1.06 -18.77 13.09
CA GLY A 19 -1.74 -18.74 14.38
C GLY A 19 -1.59 -17.42 15.15
N ILE A 20 -0.58 -16.62 14.78
CA ILE A 20 -0.44 -15.25 15.30
C ILE A 20 -1.62 -14.35 14.92
N LEU A 21 -2.24 -14.59 13.75
CA LEU A 21 -3.36 -13.79 13.25
C LEU A 21 -4.58 -13.84 14.16
N ASP A 22 -4.72 -14.88 14.97
CA ASP A 22 -5.83 -14.99 15.96
C ASP A 22 -5.74 -13.91 17.05
N ARG A 23 -4.57 -13.30 17.20
CA ARG A 23 -4.28 -12.24 18.18
C ARG A 23 -3.85 -10.92 17.53
N MET A 24 -3.73 -10.89 16.21
CA MET A 24 -3.43 -9.66 15.47
C MET A 24 -4.71 -8.87 15.26
N GLU A 25 -4.63 -7.61 15.62
CA GLU A 25 -5.67 -6.63 15.34
C GLU A 25 -5.10 -5.51 14.47
N PRO A 26 -5.95 -4.78 13.71
CA PRO A 26 -5.52 -3.57 13.04
C PRO A 26 -4.86 -2.60 14.03
N VAL A 27 -3.78 -1.97 13.60
CA VAL A 27 -3.01 -1.08 14.46
C VAL A 27 -3.85 0.15 14.83
N ASN A 28 -3.95 0.41 16.12
CA ASN A 28 -4.53 1.67 16.58
C ASN A 28 -3.54 2.82 16.32
N VAL A 29 -3.73 3.53 15.23
CA VAL A 29 -2.82 4.61 14.80
C VAL A 29 -2.70 5.73 15.83
N LYS A 30 -3.76 6.03 16.59
CA LYS A 30 -3.76 7.07 17.62
C LYS A 30 -2.95 6.70 18.88
N LYS A 31 -2.75 5.41 19.11
CA LYS A 31 -1.97 4.89 20.24
C LYS A 31 -0.57 4.43 19.86
N ASN A 32 -0.28 4.31 18.57
CA ASN A 32 1.03 3.86 18.11
C ASN A 32 2.02 5.02 18.12
N HIS A 33 2.99 4.98 19.02
CA HIS A 33 3.97 6.04 19.22
C HIS A 33 4.72 6.41 17.93
N ARG A 34 5.05 5.44 17.09
CA ARG A 34 5.78 5.65 15.85
C ARG A 34 4.93 6.39 14.81
N ILE A 35 3.66 6.00 14.69
CA ILE A 35 2.72 6.65 13.78
C ILE A 35 2.44 8.10 14.28
N GLN A 36 2.43 8.33 15.58
CA GLN A 36 2.26 9.68 16.12
C GLN A 36 3.42 10.64 15.77
N VAL A 37 4.62 10.14 15.52
CA VAL A 37 5.72 10.96 14.98
C VAL A 37 5.38 11.46 13.57
N PHE A 38 4.81 10.60 12.71
CA PHE A 38 4.32 11.03 11.39
C PHE A 38 3.15 12.01 11.50
N ALA A 39 2.24 11.81 12.44
CA ALA A 39 1.14 12.74 12.69
C ALA A 39 1.65 14.14 13.10
N GLN A 40 2.66 14.23 13.96
CA GLN A 40 3.30 15.48 14.33
C GLN A 40 3.99 16.16 13.14
N ALA A 41 4.69 15.39 12.31
CA ALA A 41 5.28 15.91 11.08
C ALA A 41 4.21 16.42 10.10
N ALA A 42 3.10 15.70 9.94
CA ALA A 42 1.98 16.11 9.11
C ALA A 42 1.34 17.42 9.62
N ASP A 43 1.19 17.58 10.94
CA ASP A 43 0.67 18.81 11.55
C ASP A 43 1.57 20.03 11.23
N ILE A 44 2.88 19.87 11.35
CA ILE A 44 3.84 20.93 11.02
C ILE A 44 3.76 21.25 9.52
N LEU A 45 3.88 20.25 8.66
CA LEU A 45 3.89 20.43 7.20
C LEU A 45 2.59 21.02 6.68
N SER A 46 1.43 20.62 7.20
CA SER A 46 0.14 21.16 6.77
C SER A 46 0.01 22.66 7.06
N LYS A 47 0.63 23.13 8.15
CA LYS A 47 0.66 24.57 8.51
C LYS A 47 1.68 25.36 7.70
N GLU A 48 2.88 24.81 7.50
CA GLU A 48 3.96 25.51 6.79
C GLU A 48 3.78 25.51 5.27
N ALA A 49 3.24 24.43 4.70
CA ALA A 49 3.01 24.33 3.27
C ALA A 49 1.70 24.95 2.79
N GLU A 50 0.89 25.50 3.67
CA GLU A 50 -0.45 26.06 3.51
C GLU A 50 -0.75 26.57 2.09
N ASN A 51 -1.36 25.71 1.24
CA ASN A 51 -1.71 25.96 -0.16
C ASN A 51 -0.54 26.22 -1.15
N LEU A 52 0.71 26.06 -0.74
CA LEU A 52 1.86 26.22 -1.63
C LEU A 52 2.06 24.99 -2.53
N VAL A 53 1.91 23.81 -1.93
CA VAL A 53 2.06 22.52 -2.62
C VAL A 53 1.06 21.50 -2.07
N PRO A 54 0.56 20.56 -2.90
CA PRO A 54 -0.24 19.44 -2.40
C PRO A 54 0.62 18.56 -1.49
N LEU A 55 0.05 18.12 -0.38
CA LEU A 55 0.70 17.19 0.54
C LEU A 55 0.05 15.81 0.42
N GLU A 56 0.87 14.77 0.42
CA GLU A 56 0.42 13.37 0.40
C GLU A 56 1.15 12.58 1.49
N ALA A 57 0.41 11.74 2.19
CA ALA A 57 0.98 10.74 3.08
C ALA A 57 1.33 9.48 2.27
N SER A 58 2.60 9.05 2.35
CA SER A 58 3.05 7.85 1.66
C SER A 58 2.74 6.61 2.49
N ILE A 59 2.05 5.63 1.86
CA ILE A 59 1.74 4.32 2.44
C ILE A 59 2.22 3.20 1.53
N GLY A 60 2.60 2.06 2.12
CA GLY A 60 2.91 0.85 1.35
C GLY A 60 1.61 0.18 0.89
N GLY A 61 1.64 -0.49 -0.26
CA GLY A 61 0.51 -1.34 -0.67
C GLY A 61 0.36 -2.57 0.22
N PRO A 62 -0.86 -3.12 0.36
CA PRO A 62 -1.13 -4.23 1.28
C PRO A 62 -0.27 -5.47 1.01
N PHE A 63 -0.03 -5.79 -0.26
CA PHE A 63 0.75 -6.99 -0.62
C PHE A 63 2.23 -6.83 -0.27
N THR A 64 2.81 -5.65 -0.49
CA THR A 64 4.18 -5.35 -0.05
C THR A 64 4.32 -5.41 1.47
N ILE A 65 3.34 -4.89 2.21
CA ILE A 65 3.37 -4.99 3.68
C ILE A 65 3.27 -6.46 4.13
N ALA A 66 2.37 -7.24 3.53
CA ALA A 66 2.26 -8.67 3.80
C ALA A 66 3.58 -9.41 3.52
N SER A 67 4.24 -9.06 2.41
CA SER A 67 5.54 -9.64 2.05
C SER A 67 6.65 -9.28 3.04
N ASN A 68 6.63 -8.07 3.58
CA ASN A 68 7.58 -7.65 4.60
C ASN A 68 7.34 -8.37 5.94
N LEU A 69 6.09 -8.65 6.29
CA LEU A 69 5.74 -9.36 7.52
C LEU A 69 6.00 -10.86 7.44
N LYS A 70 5.73 -11.48 6.28
CA LYS A 70 5.80 -12.94 6.09
C LYS A 70 7.10 -13.41 5.43
N GLY A 71 7.77 -12.54 4.70
CA GLY A 71 8.83 -12.89 3.74
C GLY A 71 8.25 -13.19 2.37
N VAL A 72 8.82 -12.60 1.31
CA VAL A 72 8.30 -12.65 -0.07
C VAL A 72 8.09 -14.11 -0.52
N GLU A 73 9.11 -14.96 -0.41
CA GLU A 73 9.04 -16.36 -0.87
C GLU A 73 7.95 -17.16 -0.14
N TYR A 74 7.83 -16.95 1.17
CA TYR A 74 6.81 -17.62 1.98
C TYR A 74 5.41 -17.13 1.62
N LEU A 75 5.22 -15.82 1.43
CA LEU A 75 3.94 -15.26 1.03
C LEU A 75 3.50 -15.82 -0.33
N LEU A 76 4.37 -15.80 -1.34
CA LEU A 76 4.05 -16.28 -2.69
C LEU A 76 3.70 -17.78 -2.70
N ARG A 77 4.40 -18.58 -1.90
CA ARG A 77 4.05 -19.98 -1.71
C ARG A 77 2.70 -20.13 -1.03
N ASP A 78 2.44 -19.32 -0.02
CA ASP A 78 1.25 -19.42 0.83
C ASP A 78 0.00 -18.88 0.12
N CYS A 79 0.11 -17.95 -0.82
CA CYS A 79 -0.97 -17.61 -1.75
C CYS A 79 -1.56 -18.83 -2.50
N ARG A 80 -0.75 -19.89 -2.68
CA ARG A 80 -1.22 -21.15 -3.32
C ARG A 80 -1.62 -22.23 -2.32
N LYS A 81 -0.98 -22.26 -1.14
CA LYS A 81 -1.13 -23.34 -0.16
C LYS A 81 -2.07 -23.01 0.98
N LYS A 82 -2.20 -21.71 1.31
CA LYS A 82 -2.95 -21.20 2.45
C LYS A 82 -3.65 -19.87 2.08
N PRO A 83 -4.44 -19.83 1.00
CA PRO A 83 -5.02 -18.57 0.50
C PRO A 83 -5.86 -17.86 1.55
N GLU A 84 -6.65 -18.58 2.34
CA GLU A 84 -7.51 -18.02 3.38
C GLU A 84 -6.71 -17.25 4.45
N GLU A 85 -5.55 -17.79 4.83
CA GLU A 85 -4.67 -17.13 5.81
C GLU A 85 -4.02 -15.86 5.23
N VAL A 86 -3.67 -15.90 3.94
CA VAL A 86 -3.15 -14.72 3.24
C VAL A 86 -4.23 -13.65 3.15
N HIS A 87 -5.47 -14.01 2.82
CA HIS A 87 -6.59 -13.06 2.81
C HIS A 87 -6.83 -12.45 4.20
N ARG A 88 -6.80 -13.24 5.28
CA ARG A 88 -6.90 -12.71 6.65
C ARG A 88 -5.79 -11.70 6.97
N LEU A 89 -4.55 -12.00 6.59
CA LEU A 89 -3.44 -11.09 6.77
C LEU A 89 -3.64 -9.78 6.01
N LEU A 90 -4.01 -9.87 4.74
CA LEU A 90 -4.27 -8.72 3.88
C LEU A 90 -5.42 -7.85 4.40
N GLU A 91 -6.47 -8.45 4.97
CA GLU A 91 -7.57 -7.73 5.59
C GLU A 91 -7.11 -6.90 6.80
N ILE A 92 -6.34 -7.50 7.72
CA ILE A 92 -5.79 -6.79 8.90
C ILE A 92 -4.90 -5.61 8.45
N ILE A 93 -4.08 -5.82 7.43
CA ILE A 93 -3.23 -4.77 6.87
C ILE A 93 -4.08 -3.65 6.26
N THR A 94 -5.08 -4.00 5.45
CA THR A 94 -5.96 -3.04 4.78
C THR A 94 -6.72 -2.19 5.79
N GLN A 95 -7.25 -2.78 6.85
CA GLN A 95 -7.92 -2.05 7.95
C GLN A 95 -6.95 -1.11 8.68
N THR A 96 -5.71 -1.52 8.89
CA THR A 96 -4.65 -0.65 9.44
C THR A 96 -4.40 0.54 8.52
N GLN A 97 -4.28 0.29 7.21
CA GLN A 97 -4.07 1.34 6.21
C GLN A 97 -5.25 2.32 6.13
N MET A 98 -6.48 1.84 6.27
CA MET A 98 -7.65 2.71 6.36
C MET A 98 -7.56 3.68 7.54
N SER A 99 -7.07 3.23 8.70
CA SER A 99 -6.85 4.10 9.85
C SER A 99 -5.73 5.12 9.61
N CYS A 100 -4.70 4.77 8.82
CA CYS A 100 -3.67 5.72 8.37
C CYS A 100 -4.25 6.77 7.40
N ILE A 101 -5.13 6.36 6.49
CA ILE A 101 -5.84 7.26 5.57
C ILE A 101 -6.71 8.26 6.36
N GLU A 102 -7.43 7.79 7.39
CA GLU A 102 -8.21 8.69 8.26
C GLU A 102 -7.33 9.73 8.95
N MET A 103 -6.18 9.30 9.46
CA MET A 103 -5.22 10.23 10.06
C MET A 103 -4.69 11.25 9.04
N ALA A 104 -4.34 10.84 7.82
CA ALA A 104 -3.91 11.74 6.76
C ALA A 104 -5.00 12.76 6.39
N ALA A 105 -6.27 12.32 6.36
CA ALA A 105 -7.41 13.17 6.10
C ALA A 105 -7.59 14.27 7.18
N GLU A 106 -7.28 14.00 8.45
CA GLU A 106 -7.31 14.98 9.55
C GLU A 106 -6.38 16.17 9.28
N TYR A 107 -5.31 15.97 8.51
CA TYR A 107 -4.33 17.01 8.10
C TYR A 107 -4.53 17.53 6.67
N GLY A 108 -5.65 17.19 6.03
CA GLY A 108 -5.93 17.61 4.65
C GLY A 108 -5.00 17.01 3.59
N MET A 109 -4.28 15.94 3.90
CA MET A 109 -3.33 15.27 2.99
C MET A 109 -4.05 14.34 2.02
N GLY A 110 -3.49 14.18 0.81
CA GLY A 110 -3.78 13.06 -0.08
C GLY A 110 -3.02 11.81 0.30
N ILE A 111 -3.14 10.76 -0.53
CA ILE A 111 -2.44 9.48 -0.34
C ILE A 111 -1.60 9.16 -1.57
N ALA A 112 -0.31 8.91 -1.35
CA ALA A 112 0.58 8.26 -2.30
C ALA A 112 0.81 6.81 -1.86
N MET A 113 0.61 5.85 -2.76
CA MET A 113 0.77 4.41 -2.49
C MET A 113 1.81 3.80 -3.42
N ALA A 114 2.62 2.89 -2.91
CA ALA A 114 3.52 2.07 -3.72
C ALA A 114 3.42 0.60 -3.30
N ASP A 115 3.24 -0.30 -4.27
CA ASP A 115 3.17 -1.74 -4.03
C ASP A 115 4.16 -2.52 -4.91
N PRO A 116 5.48 -2.35 -4.70
CA PRO A 116 6.51 -2.89 -5.58
C PRO A 116 6.53 -4.43 -5.65
N VAL A 117 6.12 -5.13 -4.59
CA VAL A 117 6.05 -6.60 -4.59
C VAL A 117 4.84 -7.11 -5.37
N ALA A 118 3.82 -6.29 -5.57
CA ALA A 118 2.65 -6.59 -6.40
C ALA A 118 2.96 -6.55 -7.92
N ASN A 119 4.24 -6.51 -8.30
CA ASN A 119 4.68 -6.51 -9.69
C ASN A 119 4.21 -7.77 -10.43
N PRO A 120 3.44 -7.63 -11.54
CA PRO A 120 2.92 -8.78 -12.28
C PRO A 120 3.98 -9.70 -12.88
N ALA A 121 5.21 -9.22 -13.10
CA ALA A 121 6.32 -10.08 -13.52
C ALA A 121 6.74 -11.06 -12.40
N LEU A 122 6.51 -10.70 -11.13
CA LEU A 122 6.81 -11.54 -9.98
C LEU A 122 5.64 -12.48 -9.65
N ILE A 123 4.42 -11.94 -9.57
CA ILE A 123 3.26 -12.68 -9.04
C ILE A 123 2.30 -13.19 -10.12
N GLY A 124 2.38 -12.64 -11.33
CA GLY A 124 1.46 -12.93 -12.42
C GLY A 124 0.07 -12.30 -12.24
N PRO A 125 -0.70 -12.18 -13.35
CA PRO A 125 -1.98 -11.46 -13.31
C PRO A 125 -3.07 -12.15 -12.50
N LYS A 126 -3.05 -13.49 -12.36
CA LYS A 126 -4.04 -14.23 -11.55
C LYS A 126 -3.86 -13.97 -10.06
N MET A 127 -2.62 -14.00 -9.56
CA MET A 127 -2.34 -13.71 -8.16
C MET A 127 -2.60 -12.22 -7.86
N TYR A 128 -2.31 -11.33 -8.82
CA TYR A 128 -2.67 -9.93 -8.71
C TYR A 128 -4.20 -9.75 -8.55
N GLU A 129 -4.98 -10.41 -9.40
CA GLU A 129 -6.45 -10.38 -9.36
C GLU A 129 -7.01 -10.81 -7.99
N GLU A 130 -6.45 -11.86 -7.42
CA GLU A 130 -6.95 -12.49 -6.20
C GLU A 130 -6.45 -11.78 -4.94
N PHE A 131 -5.15 -11.47 -4.86
CA PHE A 131 -4.52 -11.02 -3.60
C PHE A 131 -4.11 -9.54 -3.58
N VAL A 132 -4.16 -8.82 -4.71
CA VAL A 132 -3.79 -7.41 -4.76
C VAL A 132 -4.98 -6.52 -5.08
N PHE A 133 -5.63 -6.80 -6.20
CA PHE A 133 -6.69 -5.95 -6.74
C PHE A 133 -7.80 -5.62 -5.72
N PRO A 134 -8.39 -6.57 -4.98
CA PRO A 134 -9.49 -6.27 -4.08
C PRO A 134 -9.09 -5.30 -2.95
N TYR A 135 -7.91 -5.49 -2.40
CA TYR A 135 -7.42 -4.71 -1.26
C TYR A 135 -6.96 -3.31 -1.67
N THR A 136 -6.26 -3.20 -2.81
CA THR A 136 -5.87 -1.89 -3.37
C THR A 136 -7.11 -1.10 -3.79
N LYS A 137 -8.09 -1.76 -4.43
CA LYS A 137 -9.39 -1.12 -4.79
C LYS A 137 -10.10 -0.58 -3.56
N GLN A 138 -10.19 -1.38 -2.50
CA GLN A 138 -10.80 -0.98 -1.24
C GLN A 138 -10.13 0.27 -0.65
N LEU A 139 -8.79 0.34 -0.70
CA LEU A 139 -8.03 1.49 -0.19
C LEU A 139 -8.22 2.74 -1.05
N THR A 140 -8.22 2.60 -2.39
CA THR A 140 -8.41 3.76 -3.28
C THR A 140 -9.81 4.34 -3.12
N ASP A 141 -10.85 3.49 -3.05
CA ASP A 141 -12.22 3.92 -2.82
C ASP A 141 -12.39 4.57 -1.44
N TYR A 142 -11.75 3.97 -0.43
CA TYR A 142 -11.80 4.52 0.93
C TYR A 142 -11.11 5.87 1.03
N THR A 143 -10.00 6.06 0.31
CA THR A 143 -9.29 7.34 0.25
C THR A 143 -10.21 8.44 -0.30
N VAL A 144 -10.86 8.20 -1.45
CA VAL A 144 -11.82 9.18 -2.00
C VAL A 144 -12.94 9.49 -1.02
N LYS A 145 -13.50 8.46 -0.38
CA LYS A 145 -14.56 8.62 0.62
C LYS A 145 -14.14 9.50 1.80
N LYS A 146 -12.89 9.39 2.26
CA LYS A 146 -12.40 10.08 3.46
C LYS A 146 -11.77 11.45 3.18
N THR A 147 -11.03 11.57 2.09
CA THR A 147 -10.26 12.77 1.77
C THR A 147 -10.89 13.63 0.67
N GLY A 148 -11.82 13.08 -0.11
CA GLY A 148 -12.31 13.68 -1.35
C GLY A 148 -11.27 13.71 -2.48
N LYS A 149 -10.08 13.11 -2.27
CA LYS A 149 -8.96 13.10 -3.22
C LYS A 149 -8.72 11.70 -3.74
N LYS A 150 -8.32 11.59 -5.00
CA LYS A 150 -7.86 10.33 -5.60
C LYS A 150 -6.41 10.03 -5.18
N VAL A 151 -5.95 8.81 -5.44
CA VAL A 151 -4.65 8.29 -4.98
C VAL A 151 -3.58 8.46 -6.06
N SER A 152 -2.37 8.84 -5.66
CA SER A 152 -1.16 8.69 -6.49
C SER A 152 -0.60 7.28 -6.28
N LEU A 153 -0.57 6.43 -7.34
CA LEU A 153 -0.11 5.05 -7.25
C LEU A 153 1.16 4.83 -8.04
N HIS A 154 2.19 4.25 -7.42
CA HIS A 154 3.36 3.75 -8.12
C HIS A 154 3.32 2.23 -8.27
N MET A 155 3.50 1.75 -9.51
CA MET A 155 3.60 0.33 -9.84
C MET A 155 4.90 0.04 -10.58
N CYS A 156 5.74 -0.82 -9.97
CA CYS A 156 6.99 -1.28 -10.57
C CYS A 156 6.79 -2.32 -11.67
N GLY A 157 7.73 -2.37 -12.60
CA GLY A 157 7.89 -3.43 -13.58
C GLY A 157 6.88 -3.40 -14.72
N ASN A 158 6.74 -4.54 -15.40
CA ASN A 158 5.87 -4.67 -16.56
C ASN A 158 4.40 -4.84 -16.14
N THR A 159 3.61 -3.78 -16.25
CA THR A 159 2.22 -3.73 -15.79
C THR A 159 1.17 -4.02 -16.85
N TYR A 160 1.55 -4.29 -18.12
CA TYR A 160 0.58 -4.46 -19.23
C TYR A 160 -0.54 -5.47 -18.93
N SER A 161 -0.22 -6.59 -18.25
CA SER A 161 -1.18 -7.66 -17.99
C SER A 161 -2.25 -7.32 -16.93
N ILE A 162 -2.05 -6.22 -16.18
CA ILE A 162 -2.95 -5.79 -15.11
C ILE A 162 -3.67 -4.47 -15.38
N TRP A 163 -3.49 -3.86 -16.54
CA TRP A 163 -4.10 -2.57 -16.88
C TRP A 163 -5.61 -2.57 -16.72
N LYS A 164 -6.29 -3.70 -17.00
CA LYS A 164 -7.73 -3.86 -16.77
C LYS A 164 -8.16 -3.66 -15.31
N TYR A 165 -7.24 -3.80 -14.36
CA TYR A 165 -7.45 -3.55 -12.93
C TYR A 165 -7.08 -2.12 -12.57
N LEU A 166 -5.97 -1.60 -13.12
CA LEU A 166 -5.50 -0.25 -12.80
C LEU A 166 -6.54 0.83 -13.15
N VAL A 167 -7.26 0.68 -14.26
CA VAL A 167 -8.34 1.60 -14.67
C VAL A 167 -9.56 1.60 -13.73
N GLN A 168 -9.65 0.66 -12.82
CA GLN A 168 -10.75 0.56 -11.87
C GLN A 168 -10.43 1.23 -10.53
N TYR A 169 -9.17 1.60 -10.32
CA TYR A 169 -8.77 2.31 -9.11
C TYR A 169 -9.11 3.81 -9.21
N GLU A 170 -9.36 4.43 -8.09
CA GLU A 170 -9.58 5.87 -7.99
C GLU A 170 -8.23 6.61 -7.93
N LEU A 171 -7.61 6.81 -9.11
CA LEU A 171 -6.28 7.42 -9.23
C LEU A 171 -6.36 8.82 -9.84
N ASN A 172 -5.53 9.74 -9.32
CA ASN A 172 -5.19 11.01 -9.95
C ASN A 172 -3.86 10.92 -10.70
N GLU A 173 -2.98 10.01 -10.29
CA GLU A 173 -1.69 9.78 -10.89
C GLU A 173 -1.33 8.30 -10.86
N LEU A 174 -0.77 7.81 -11.96
CA LEU A 174 -0.20 6.47 -12.06
C LEU A 174 1.25 6.57 -12.52
N SER A 175 2.18 6.34 -11.60
CA SER A 175 3.61 6.28 -11.87
C SER A 175 3.98 4.86 -12.30
N LEU A 176 4.55 4.74 -13.48
CA LEU A 176 4.94 3.48 -14.11
C LEU A 176 6.45 3.42 -14.34
N ASP A 177 7.00 2.21 -14.39
CA ASP A 177 8.40 1.98 -14.69
C ASP A 177 8.76 2.38 -16.14
N ASN A 178 10.03 2.72 -16.36
CA ASN A 178 10.58 3.16 -17.64
C ASN A 178 10.50 2.10 -18.77
N ILE A 179 10.20 0.85 -18.44
CA ILE A 179 9.98 -0.24 -19.40
C ILE A 179 8.58 -0.20 -20.03
N ILE A 180 7.69 0.66 -19.53
CA ILE A 180 6.35 0.83 -20.06
C ILE A 180 6.36 1.92 -21.12
N ASP A 181 5.79 1.60 -22.29
CA ASP A 181 5.50 2.59 -23.32
C ASP A 181 4.40 3.53 -22.86
N LEU A 182 4.79 4.77 -22.51
CA LEU A 182 3.87 5.77 -21.96
C LEU A 182 2.80 6.19 -22.97
N GLN A 183 3.14 6.27 -24.27
CA GLN A 183 2.14 6.60 -25.30
C GLN A 183 1.04 5.54 -25.30
N ARG A 184 1.43 4.27 -25.32
CA ARG A 184 0.49 3.15 -25.24
C ARG A 184 -0.29 3.13 -23.93
N ALA A 185 0.33 3.52 -22.82
CA ALA A 185 -0.36 3.62 -21.53
C ALA A 185 -1.46 4.68 -21.60
N VAL A 186 -1.15 5.88 -22.06
CA VAL A 186 -2.14 6.97 -22.24
C VAL A 186 -3.30 6.55 -23.16
N GLU A 187 -3.02 5.86 -24.26
CA GLU A 187 -4.07 5.40 -25.19
C GLU A 187 -5.00 4.33 -24.59
N LYS A 188 -4.52 3.54 -23.61
CA LYS A 188 -5.24 2.38 -23.09
C LYS A 188 -5.83 2.57 -21.70
N ILE A 189 -5.21 3.40 -20.88
CA ILE A 189 -5.56 3.55 -19.46
C ILE A 189 -5.49 5.01 -18.97
N GLY A 190 -5.22 5.97 -19.85
CA GLY A 190 -5.15 7.41 -19.54
C GLY A 190 -6.50 8.12 -19.54
#